data_4f547abdabe3a05d87934d44df0fbb01
#
_entry.id   4f547abdabe3a05d87934d44df0fbb01
#
_cell.length_a   1.000
_cell.length_b   1.000
_cell.length_c   1.000
_cell.angle_alpha   90.00
_cell.angle_beta   90.00
_cell.angle_gamma   90.00
#
_symmetry.space_group_name_H-M   'P 1'
#
loop_
_entity.id
_entity.type
_entity.pdbx_description
1 polymer ?
#
loop_
_entity_poly.entity_id
_entity_poly.type
_entity_poly.pdbx_seq_one_letter_code
_entity_poly.pdbx_strand_id
1 'polypeptide(L)'
;MTRPLVVKVTCGADDPERSNQGLTVAATALSAGAEVSLWLTGEGAWLGVAGREGFVLPHAAPAADLVAAVAAGGQVTVCTQCAVRREITEADLLPGVRIAGASTFVEEALAPDAQALVY
;
A
#
# COMPACT_ATOMS: atom_id res chain seq x y z
N MET A 1 -5.44 -20.06 -1.16
CA MET A 1 -4.81 -19.65 0.11
C MET A 1 -5.45 -18.36 0.59
N THR A 2 -5.90 -18.33 1.82
CA THR A 2 -6.62 -17.18 2.39
C THR A 2 -5.87 -16.55 3.56
N ARG A 3 -4.57 -16.78 3.66
CA ARG A 3 -3.78 -16.19 4.74
C ARG A 3 -3.68 -14.67 4.57
N PRO A 4 -3.87 -13.91 5.65
CA PRO A 4 -3.68 -12.46 5.60
C PRO A 4 -2.20 -12.09 5.48
N LEU A 5 -1.91 -11.21 4.55
CA LEU A 5 -0.59 -10.59 4.42
C LEU A 5 -0.74 -9.09 4.50
N VAL A 6 -0.11 -8.49 5.48
CA VAL A 6 -0.08 -7.04 5.65
C VAL A 6 1.28 -6.53 5.20
N VAL A 7 1.29 -5.64 4.22
CA VAL A 7 2.52 -5.06 3.69
C VAL A 7 2.49 -3.56 3.92
N LYS A 8 3.50 -3.05 4.62
CA LYS A 8 3.63 -1.61 4.87
C LYS A 8 4.79 -1.07 4.05
N VAL A 9 4.51 -0.12 3.17
CA VAL A 9 5.50 0.56 2.35
C VAL A 9 5.66 1.98 2.89
N THR A 10 6.89 2.30 3.35
CA THR A 10 7.17 3.57 4.05
C THR A 10 7.78 4.63 3.15
N CYS A 11 7.98 4.35 1.88
CA CYS A 11 8.61 5.24 0.91
C CYS A 11 7.87 5.22 -0.41
N GLY A 12 8.11 6.21 -1.23
CA GLY A 12 7.57 6.35 -2.57
C GLY A 12 8.67 6.72 -3.53
N ALA A 13 8.50 7.84 -4.27
CA ALA A 13 9.48 8.29 -5.24
C ALA A 13 10.82 8.73 -4.62
N ASP A 14 10.86 8.93 -3.31
CA ASP A 14 12.08 9.27 -2.57
C ASP A 14 13.02 8.06 -2.42
N ASP A 15 12.49 6.85 -2.48
CA ASP A 15 13.26 5.61 -2.51
C ASP A 15 12.49 4.59 -3.36
N PRO A 16 12.52 4.77 -4.68
CA PRO A 16 11.63 4.03 -5.56
C PRO A 16 11.91 2.53 -5.61
N GLU A 17 13.15 2.12 -5.47
CA GLU A 17 13.47 0.69 -5.51
C GLU A 17 12.94 -0.05 -4.28
N ARG A 18 13.08 0.54 -3.09
CA ARG A 18 12.51 -0.03 -1.88
C ARG A 18 10.98 -0.07 -1.94
N SER A 19 10.39 1.03 -2.38
CA SER A 19 8.94 1.12 -2.54
C SER A 19 8.44 0.05 -3.52
N ASN A 20 9.12 -0.11 -4.65
CA ASN A 20 8.77 -1.12 -5.64
C ASN A 20 8.81 -2.54 -5.08
N GLN A 21 9.78 -2.86 -4.22
CA GLN A 21 9.88 -4.18 -3.61
C GLN A 21 8.61 -4.51 -2.83
N GLY A 22 8.15 -3.59 -2.00
CA GLY A 22 6.94 -3.79 -1.21
C GLY A 22 5.68 -3.89 -2.06
N LEU A 23 5.55 -3.01 -3.06
CA LEU A 23 4.40 -3.02 -3.97
C LEU A 23 4.36 -4.31 -4.78
N THR A 24 5.50 -4.77 -5.26
CA THR A 24 5.60 -6.01 -6.03
C THR A 24 5.23 -7.22 -5.19
N VAL A 25 5.71 -7.28 -3.95
CA VAL A 25 5.36 -8.37 -3.03
C VAL A 25 3.86 -8.39 -2.76
N ALA A 26 3.26 -7.23 -2.51
CA ALA A 26 1.82 -7.12 -2.25
C ALA A 26 1.00 -7.61 -3.45
N ALA A 27 1.33 -7.13 -4.65
CA ALA A 27 0.60 -7.52 -5.87
C ALA A 27 0.79 -9.01 -6.19
N THR A 28 2.00 -9.53 -6.00
CA THR A 28 2.31 -10.95 -6.24
C THR A 28 1.55 -11.84 -5.25
N ALA A 29 1.52 -11.47 -3.99
CA ALA A 29 0.78 -12.22 -2.97
C ALA A 29 -0.71 -12.27 -3.28
N LEU A 30 -1.28 -11.16 -3.74
CA LEU A 30 -2.67 -11.10 -4.15
C LEU A 30 -2.94 -12.09 -5.28
N SER A 31 -2.07 -12.12 -6.30
CA SER A 31 -2.18 -13.07 -7.41
C SER A 31 -2.05 -14.52 -6.95
N ALA A 32 -1.31 -14.76 -5.89
CA ALA A 32 -1.16 -16.09 -5.30
C ALA A 32 -2.34 -16.52 -4.41
N GLY A 33 -3.33 -15.64 -4.21
CA GLY A 33 -4.53 -15.95 -3.45
C GLY A 33 -4.51 -15.52 -1.99
N ALA A 34 -3.51 -14.78 -1.55
CA ALA A 34 -3.47 -14.23 -0.18
C ALA A 34 -4.49 -13.09 -0.02
N GLU A 35 -4.93 -12.86 1.21
CA GLU A 35 -5.70 -11.67 1.57
C GLU A 35 -4.71 -10.54 1.85
N VAL A 36 -4.58 -9.59 0.94
CA VAL A 36 -3.54 -8.56 1.02
C VAL A 36 -4.13 -7.24 1.52
N SER A 37 -3.45 -6.68 2.52
CA SER A 37 -3.68 -5.31 2.99
C SER A 37 -2.37 -4.53 2.82
N LEU A 38 -2.39 -3.56 1.91
CA LEU A 38 -1.25 -2.71 1.60
C LEU A 38 -1.40 -1.38 2.32
N TRP A 39 -0.43 -1.05 3.15
CA TRP A 39 -0.36 0.23 3.86
C TRP A 39 0.67 1.13 3.22
N LEU A 40 0.25 2.36 2.90
CA LEU A 40 1.11 3.38 2.30
C LEU A 40 1.35 4.47 3.35
N THR A 41 2.60 4.59 3.79
CA THR A 41 3.01 5.52 4.84
C THR A 41 4.19 6.36 4.37
N GLY A 42 4.54 7.40 5.14
CA GLY A 42 5.59 8.31 4.73
C GLY A 42 5.34 8.85 3.33
N GLU A 43 6.36 8.95 2.52
CA GLU A 43 6.22 9.38 1.12
C GLU A 43 5.46 8.38 0.26
N GLY A 44 5.33 7.13 0.72
CA GLY A 44 4.48 6.14 0.08
C GLY A 44 3.00 6.54 0.06
N ALA A 45 2.57 7.41 0.97
CA ALA A 45 1.19 7.90 1.02
C ALA A 45 0.73 8.51 -0.30
N TRP A 46 1.64 9.16 -1.03
CA TRP A 46 1.33 9.77 -2.32
C TRP A 46 0.89 8.76 -3.38
N LEU A 47 1.28 7.50 -3.23
CA LEU A 47 0.89 6.45 -4.18
C LEU A 47 -0.59 6.10 -4.11
N GLY A 48 -1.27 6.51 -3.05
CA GLY A 48 -2.72 6.35 -2.90
C GLY A 48 -3.55 7.53 -3.42
N VAL A 49 -2.89 8.59 -3.90
CA VAL A 49 -3.54 9.84 -4.31
C VAL A 49 -3.78 9.85 -5.81
N ALA A 50 -5.00 10.22 -6.21
CA ALA A 50 -5.36 10.34 -7.61
C ALA A 50 -4.57 11.47 -8.29
N GLY A 51 -4.24 11.29 -9.57
CA GLY A 51 -3.52 12.29 -10.34
C GLY A 51 -2.02 12.35 -10.09
N ARG A 52 -1.50 11.48 -9.23
CA ARG A 52 -0.07 11.34 -8.98
C ARG A 52 0.47 10.11 -9.69
N GLU A 53 1.53 10.27 -10.47
CA GLU A 53 2.06 9.16 -11.26
C GLU A 53 2.92 8.18 -10.47
N GLY A 54 3.51 8.62 -9.37
CA GLY A 54 4.44 7.80 -8.63
C GLY A 54 5.77 7.65 -9.37
N PHE A 55 6.16 6.43 -9.68
CA PHE A 55 7.43 6.16 -10.37
C PHE A 55 7.33 4.93 -11.26
N VAL A 56 8.25 4.82 -12.20
CA VAL A 56 8.45 3.65 -13.05
C VAL A 56 9.92 3.28 -13.02
N LEU A 57 10.22 2.03 -12.71
CA LEU A 57 11.58 1.49 -12.73
C LEU A 57 11.77 0.53 -13.89
N PRO A 58 13.02 0.42 -14.42
CA PRO A 58 13.33 -0.64 -15.38
C PRO A 58 12.99 -2.02 -14.82
N HIS A 59 12.45 -2.88 -15.67
CA HIS A 59 12.09 -4.27 -15.33
C HIS A 59 11.01 -4.41 -14.25
N ALA A 60 10.19 -3.37 -14.05
CA ALA A 60 9.09 -3.40 -13.10
C ALA A 60 7.83 -2.79 -13.72
N ALA A 61 6.67 -3.22 -13.23
CA ALA A 61 5.43 -2.55 -13.55
C ALA A 61 5.42 -1.16 -12.92
N PRO A 62 4.74 -0.18 -13.52
CA PRO A 62 4.59 1.13 -12.89
C PRO A 62 3.97 1.03 -11.51
N ALA A 63 4.42 1.86 -10.57
CA ALA A 63 3.89 1.87 -9.21
C ALA A 63 2.36 2.02 -9.19
N ALA A 64 1.82 2.88 -10.05
CA ALA A 64 0.38 3.09 -10.15
C ALA A 64 -0.38 1.80 -10.50
N ASP A 65 0.19 0.98 -11.38
CA ASP A 65 -0.44 -0.29 -11.78
C ASP A 65 -0.40 -1.31 -10.63
N LEU A 66 0.68 -1.35 -9.86
CA LEU A 66 0.78 -2.25 -8.71
C LEU A 66 -0.23 -1.88 -7.63
N VAL A 67 -0.36 -0.58 -7.32
CA VAL A 67 -1.34 -0.10 -6.36
C VAL A 67 -2.76 -0.38 -6.84
N ALA A 68 -3.05 -0.13 -8.11
CA ALA A 68 -4.37 -0.40 -8.70
C ALA A 68 -4.72 -1.88 -8.62
N ALA A 69 -3.77 -2.76 -8.88
CA ALA A 69 -3.98 -4.21 -8.80
C ALA A 69 -4.37 -4.63 -7.38
N VAL A 70 -3.67 -4.11 -6.37
CA VAL A 70 -4.01 -4.42 -4.98
C VAL A 70 -5.35 -3.82 -4.58
N ALA A 71 -5.64 -2.59 -5.02
CA ALA A 71 -6.92 -1.95 -4.72
C ALA A 71 -8.11 -2.70 -5.32
N ALA A 72 -7.92 -3.36 -6.46
CA ALA A 72 -8.97 -4.11 -7.13
C ALA A 72 -9.35 -5.42 -6.42
N GLY A 73 -8.41 -6.05 -5.72
CA GLY A 73 -8.65 -7.36 -5.12
C GLY A 73 -8.32 -7.46 -3.64
N GLY A 74 -7.68 -6.46 -3.07
CA GLY A 74 -7.29 -6.41 -1.67
C GLY A 74 -7.67 -5.08 -1.04
N GLN A 75 -6.94 -4.69 0.01
CA GLN A 75 -7.16 -3.43 0.71
C GLN A 75 -5.94 -2.53 0.55
N VAL A 76 -6.15 -1.27 0.22
CA VAL A 76 -5.09 -0.25 0.23
C VAL A 76 -5.47 0.84 1.22
N THR A 77 -4.54 1.18 2.12
CA THR A 77 -4.77 2.15 3.18
C THR A 77 -3.64 3.17 3.22
N VAL A 78 -4.00 4.46 3.32
CA VAL A 78 -3.06 5.54 3.60
C VAL A 78 -3.11 5.82 5.10
N CYS A 79 -1.94 5.88 5.74
CA CYS A 79 -1.86 6.14 7.18
C CYS A 79 -2.40 7.54 7.53
N THR A 80 -3.25 7.61 8.55
CA THR A 80 -3.87 8.87 8.99
C THR A 80 -2.84 9.97 9.24
N GLN A 81 -1.80 9.69 10.02
CA GLN A 81 -0.79 10.71 10.36
C GLN A 81 -0.04 11.18 9.11
N CYS A 82 0.29 10.25 8.22
CA CYS A 82 1.02 10.59 7.00
C CYS A 82 0.15 11.41 6.05
N ALA A 83 -1.14 11.11 6.00
CA ALA A 83 -2.10 11.87 5.21
C ALA A 83 -2.25 13.31 5.76
N VAL A 84 -2.42 13.45 7.07
CA VAL A 84 -2.58 14.77 7.70
C VAL A 84 -1.36 15.66 7.46
N ARG A 85 -0.16 15.10 7.64
CA ARG A 85 1.09 15.86 7.39
C ARG A 85 1.20 16.35 5.96
N ARG A 86 0.58 15.67 5.01
CA ARG A 86 0.65 15.96 3.58
C ARG A 86 -0.62 16.59 3.03
N GLU A 87 -1.55 16.92 3.92
CA GLU A 87 -2.83 17.51 3.57
C GLU A 87 -3.62 16.65 2.56
N ILE A 88 -3.47 15.33 2.67
CA ILE A 88 -4.24 14.37 1.87
C ILE A 88 -5.56 14.12 2.58
N THR A 89 -6.66 14.27 1.85
CA THR A 89 -8.02 13.97 2.35
C THR A 89 -8.59 12.78 1.60
N GLU A 90 -9.71 12.24 2.10
CA GLU A 90 -10.38 11.13 1.44
C GLU A 90 -10.78 11.46 -0.01
N ALA A 91 -11.11 12.72 -0.29
CA ALA A 91 -11.48 13.16 -1.63
C ALA A 91 -10.31 13.08 -2.61
N ASP A 92 -9.08 13.07 -2.13
CA ASP A 92 -7.87 13.02 -2.97
C ASP A 92 -7.48 11.61 -3.36
N LEU A 93 -8.04 10.60 -2.72
CA LEU A 93 -7.59 9.22 -2.85
C LEU A 93 -8.11 8.55 -4.13
N LEU A 94 -7.35 7.56 -4.59
CA LEU A 94 -7.81 6.67 -5.65
C LEU A 94 -9.05 5.89 -5.18
N PRO A 95 -9.93 5.47 -6.11
CA PRO A 95 -11.07 4.63 -5.76
C PRO A 95 -10.65 3.38 -5.00
N GLY A 96 -11.34 3.08 -3.90
CA GLY A 96 -11.07 1.91 -3.08
C GLY A 96 -9.96 2.08 -2.04
N VAL A 97 -9.25 3.20 -2.04
CA VAL A 97 -8.24 3.50 -1.03
C VAL A 97 -8.89 4.20 0.16
N ARG A 98 -8.54 3.79 1.36
CA ARG A 98 -9.06 4.37 2.61
C ARG A 98 -7.95 5.04 3.41
N ILE A 99 -8.36 5.83 4.41
CA ILE A 99 -7.45 6.37 5.44
C ILE A 99 -7.76 5.64 6.75
N ALA A 100 -6.73 5.13 7.41
CA ALA A 100 -6.85 4.53 8.74
C ALA A 100 -5.54 4.70 9.50
N GLY A 101 -5.58 4.51 10.82
CA GLY A 101 -4.45 4.77 11.68
C GLY A 101 -3.74 3.51 12.18
N ALA A 102 -2.77 3.73 13.06
CA ALA A 102 -1.91 2.67 13.59
C ALA A 102 -2.70 1.59 14.32
N SER A 103 -3.79 1.91 15.00
CA SER A 103 -4.60 0.91 15.70
C SER A 103 -5.16 -0.14 14.73
N THR A 104 -5.62 0.31 13.57
CA THR A 104 -6.11 -0.61 12.52
C THR A 104 -4.97 -1.47 11.97
N PHE A 105 -3.81 -0.87 11.74
CA PHE A 105 -2.63 -1.62 11.29
C PHE A 105 -2.28 -2.73 12.29
N VAL A 106 -2.24 -2.40 13.57
CA VAL A 106 -1.90 -3.39 14.62
C VAL A 106 -2.94 -4.51 14.69
N GLU A 107 -4.21 -4.18 14.58
CA GLU A 107 -5.27 -5.20 14.54
C GLU A 107 -5.05 -6.18 13.37
N GLU A 108 -4.72 -5.66 12.22
CA GLU A 108 -4.45 -6.50 11.04
C GLU A 108 -3.19 -7.33 11.21
N ALA A 109 -2.11 -6.72 11.71
CA ALA A 109 -0.83 -7.40 11.88
C ALA A 109 -0.89 -8.50 12.93
N LEU A 110 -1.73 -8.36 13.95
CA LEU A 110 -1.91 -9.32 15.02
C LEU A 110 -3.06 -10.30 14.80
N ALA A 111 -3.73 -10.23 13.66
CA ALA A 111 -4.80 -11.16 13.35
C ALA A 111 -4.26 -12.60 13.25
N PRO A 112 -5.10 -13.62 13.57
CA PRO A 112 -4.67 -15.01 13.45
C PRO A 112 -4.13 -15.32 12.05
N ASP A 113 -3.00 -16.02 12.01
CA ASP A 113 -2.30 -16.43 10.78
C ASP A 113 -1.80 -15.29 9.92
N ALA A 114 -1.88 -14.03 10.35
CA ALA A 114 -1.38 -12.90 9.60
C ALA A 114 0.14 -12.84 9.62
N GLN A 115 0.70 -12.41 8.50
CA GLN A 115 2.10 -12.05 8.39
C GLN A 115 2.18 -10.58 8.02
N ALA A 116 3.10 -9.85 8.65
CA ALA A 116 3.31 -8.43 8.36
C ALA A 116 4.74 -8.21 7.88
N LEU A 117 4.88 -7.50 6.78
CA LEU A 117 6.17 -7.13 6.18
C LEU A 117 6.23 -5.62 6.05
N VAL A 118 7.39 -5.04 6.39
CA VAL A 118 7.61 -3.58 6.32
C VAL A 118 8.80 -3.30 5.41
N TYR A 119 8.58 -2.42 4.48
CA TYR A 119 9.60 -1.94 3.54
C TYR A 119 9.89 -0.46 3.72
#